data_e81751a33aa700d17be588c83a21e74e
#
_entry.id   e81751a33aa700d17be588c83a21e74e
#
_cell.length_a   1.000
_cell.length_b   1.000
_cell.length_c   1.000
_cell.angle_alpha   90.00
_cell.angle_beta   90.00
_cell.angle_gamma   90.00
#
_symmetry.space_group_name_H-M   'P 1'
#
loop_
_entity.id
_entity.type
_entity.pdbx_description
1 polymer ?
#
loop_
_entity_poly.entity_id
_entity_poly.type
_entity_poly.pdbx_seq_one_letter_code
_entity_poly.pdbx_strand_id
1 'polypeptide(L)'
;MPEHVIGTAADFPPGSSRVVTVRNVEIGIFNVSGTLYALPNICPHQFGPLCRGTVNGTMICNAETGWKHQWVRNGEFLTCPWHGIEFDITTGRALANPKLRVRQYPVTVDAEGLVKITL
;
A
#
# COMPACT_ATOMS: atom_id res chain seq x y z
N MET A 1 11.58 -19.10 0.19
CA MET A 1 11.79 -17.65 0.13
C MET A 1 12.18 -17.16 1.50
N PRO A 2 13.27 -16.42 1.63
CA PRO A 2 13.70 -15.95 2.94
C PRO A 2 12.78 -14.89 3.51
N GLU A 3 12.56 -14.97 4.82
CA GLU A 3 11.83 -13.95 5.57
C GLU A 3 12.82 -12.97 6.20
N HIS A 4 12.42 -11.71 6.26
CA HIS A 4 13.24 -10.65 6.85
C HIS A 4 12.44 -9.91 7.93
N VAL A 5 13.01 -9.80 9.13
CA VAL A 5 12.42 -9.01 10.20
C VAL A 5 12.64 -7.53 9.89
N ILE A 6 11.57 -6.75 9.86
CA ILE A 6 11.65 -5.32 9.53
C ILE A 6 11.29 -4.41 10.71
N GLY A 7 10.83 -4.98 11.81
CA GLY A 7 10.48 -4.23 12.99
C GLY A 7 9.47 -4.97 13.84
N THR A 8 8.79 -4.25 14.72
CA THR A 8 7.73 -4.77 15.57
C THR A 8 6.38 -4.20 15.15
N ALA A 9 5.29 -4.84 15.58
CA ALA A 9 3.95 -4.36 15.27
C ALA A 9 3.72 -2.92 15.74
N ALA A 10 4.36 -2.51 16.84
CA ALA A 10 4.25 -1.15 17.35
C ALA A 10 4.89 -0.11 16.44
N ASP A 11 5.84 -0.51 15.59
CA ASP A 11 6.47 0.40 14.62
C ASP A 11 5.54 0.75 13.46
N PHE A 12 4.47 0.00 13.27
CA PHE A 12 3.53 0.16 12.15
C PHE A 12 2.09 0.27 12.65
N PRO A 13 1.74 1.35 13.38
CA PRO A 13 0.38 1.50 13.91
C PRO A 13 -0.65 1.70 12.79
N PRO A 14 -1.95 1.46 13.07
CA PRO A 14 -3.00 1.68 12.06
C PRO A 14 -2.92 3.07 11.43
N GLY A 15 -3.05 3.12 10.11
CA GLY A 15 -2.94 4.35 9.33
C GLY A 15 -1.51 4.80 9.02
N SER A 16 -0.50 4.03 9.46
CA SER A 16 0.90 4.38 9.18
C SER A 16 1.35 3.91 7.80
N SER A 17 2.35 4.61 7.27
CA SER A 17 3.07 4.19 6.08
C SER A 17 4.56 4.46 6.30
N ARG A 18 5.40 3.51 5.90
CA ARG A 18 6.84 3.62 6.12
C ARG A 18 7.60 2.87 5.03
N VAL A 19 8.66 3.50 4.51
CA VAL A 19 9.55 2.86 3.55
C VAL A 19 10.72 2.24 4.31
N VAL A 20 10.96 0.96 4.08
CA VAL A 20 12.09 0.22 4.63
C VAL A 20 12.93 -0.33 3.49
N THR A 21 14.22 -0.53 3.74
CA THR A 21 15.14 -1.12 2.75
C THR A 21 15.53 -2.51 3.21
N VAL A 22 15.29 -3.51 2.37
CA VAL A 22 15.65 -4.90 2.64
C VAL A 22 16.43 -5.42 1.45
N ARG A 23 17.70 -5.81 1.69
CA ARG A 23 18.59 -6.34 0.64
C ARG A 23 18.64 -5.42 -0.60
N ASN A 24 18.80 -4.12 -0.37
CA ASN A 24 18.84 -3.08 -1.41
C ASN A 24 17.52 -2.85 -2.15
N VAL A 25 16.43 -3.41 -1.66
CA VAL A 25 15.10 -3.18 -2.21
C VAL A 25 14.32 -2.26 -1.27
N GLU A 26 13.81 -1.15 -1.80
CA GLU A 26 12.95 -0.26 -1.03
C GLU A 26 11.50 -0.75 -1.08
N ILE A 27 10.91 -0.93 0.10
CA ILE A 27 9.57 -1.49 0.25
C ILE A 27 8.78 -0.58 1.18
N GLY A 28 7.58 -0.22 0.76
CA GLY A 28 6.64 0.51 1.61
C GLY A 28 5.77 -0.45 2.40
N ILE A 29 5.67 -0.19 3.70
CA ILE A 29 4.81 -0.95 4.62
C ILE A 29 3.64 -0.06 5.00
N PHE A 30 2.44 -0.56 4.78
CA PHE A 30 1.19 0.18 5.03
C PHE A 30 0.31 -0.60 5.99
N ASN A 31 -0.15 0.06 7.04
CA ASN A 31 -1.15 -0.51 7.94
C ASN A 31 -2.51 0.06 7.56
N VAL A 32 -3.35 -0.78 6.95
CA VAL A 32 -4.70 -0.42 6.56
C VAL A 32 -5.67 -1.12 7.51
N SER A 33 -6.21 -0.35 8.45
CA SER A 33 -7.19 -0.83 9.44
C SER A 33 -6.73 -2.06 10.22
N GLY A 34 -5.44 -2.14 10.54
CA GLY A 34 -4.86 -3.23 11.33
C GLY A 34 -4.22 -4.35 10.51
N THR A 35 -4.34 -4.32 9.21
CA THR A 35 -3.69 -5.29 8.32
C THR A 35 -2.49 -4.65 7.63
N LEU A 36 -1.35 -5.34 7.65
CA LEU A 36 -0.13 -4.84 7.03
C LEU A 36 0.01 -5.32 5.60
N TYR A 37 0.40 -4.39 4.73
CA TYR A 37 0.67 -4.65 3.31
C TYR A 37 2.05 -4.13 2.95
N ALA A 38 2.76 -4.83 2.09
CA ALA A 38 4.09 -4.45 1.62
C ALA A 38 4.10 -4.34 0.11
N LEU A 39 4.49 -3.16 -0.39
CA LEU A 39 4.56 -2.86 -1.82
C LEU A 39 5.96 -2.37 -2.18
N PRO A 40 6.47 -2.68 -3.40
CA PRO A 40 7.73 -2.11 -3.84
C PRO A 40 7.59 -0.59 -4.02
N ASN A 41 8.66 0.14 -3.72
CA ASN A 41 8.67 1.60 -3.88
C ASN A 41 8.97 1.99 -5.34
N ILE A 42 8.26 1.37 -6.27
CA ILE A 42 8.40 1.62 -7.70
C ILE A 42 7.02 1.60 -8.34
N CYS A 43 6.61 2.72 -8.94
CA CYS A 43 5.36 2.79 -9.69
C CYS A 43 5.54 2.05 -11.03
N PRO A 44 4.69 1.07 -11.34
CA PRO A 44 4.83 0.31 -12.60
C PRO A 44 4.57 1.15 -13.84
N HIS A 45 3.98 2.34 -13.70
CA HIS A 45 3.71 3.24 -14.82
C HIS A 45 5.00 3.87 -15.37
N GLN A 46 5.79 4.54 -14.51
CA GLN A 46 7.04 5.20 -14.92
C GLN A 46 8.14 5.11 -13.87
N PHE A 47 8.08 4.11 -13.00
CA PHE A 47 9.09 3.82 -11.99
C PHE A 47 9.32 4.93 -10.96
N GLY A 48 8.30 5.77 -10.72
CA GLY A 48 8.36 6.77 -9.67
C GLY A 48 8.34 6.14 -8.26
N PRO A 49 8.65 6.93 -7.21
CA PRO A 49 8.72 6.43 -5.82
C PRO A 49 7.31 6.27 -5.24
N LEU A 50 6.62 5.19 -5.63
CA LEU A 50 5.22 4.93 -5.32
C LEU A 50 4.91 5.06 -3.83
N CYS A 51 5.74 4.46 -2.97
CA CYS A 51 5.45 4.39 -1.53
C CYS A 51 5.69 5.71 -0.80
N ARG A 52 6.21 6.73 -1.48
CA ARG A 52 6.33 8.08 -0.96
C ARG A 52 5.15 8.96 -1.37
N GLY A 53 4.16 8.39 -2.04
CA GLY A 53 2.94 9.08 -2.41
C GLY A 53 1.99 9.26 -1.23
N THR A 54 0.82 9.81 -1.51
CA THR A 54 -0.20 10.10 -0.50
C THR A 54 -1.12 8.89 -0.31
N VAL A 55 -1.30 8.49 0.94
CA VAL A 55 -2.29 7.47 1.31
C VAL A 55 -3.62 8.18 1.56
N ASN A 56 -4.65 7.80 0.83
CA ASN A 56 -5.98 8.42 0.93
C ASN A 56 -7.08 7.45 0.51
N GLY A 57 -8.30 7.95 0.40
CA GLY A 57 -9.42 7.24 -0.19
C GLY A 57 -9.59 7.62 -1.65
N THR A 58 -10.76 7.34 -2.18
CA THR A 58 -11.11 7.71 -3.54
C THR A 58 -12.53 8.28 -3.60
N MET A 59 -12.82 9.03 -4.65
CA MET A 59 -14.12 9.61 -4.89
C MET A 59 -14.91 8.71 -5.83
N ILE A 60 -16.14 8.37 -5.44
CA ILE A 60 -17.07 7.64 -6.31
C ILE A 60 -18.32 8.47 -6.59
N CYS A 61 -18.94 8.21 -7.73
CA CYS A 61 -20.22 8.82 -8.11
C CYS A 61 -20.93 7.81 -9.00
N ASN A 62 -21.99 7.18 -8.48
CA ASN A 62 -22.72 6.13 -9.20
C ASN A 62 -24.16 6.05 -8.67
N ALA A 63 -24.90 5.05 -9.16
CA ALA A 63 -26.30 4.85 -8.75
C ALA A 63 -26.45 4.58 -7.25
N GLU A 64 -25.49 3.89 -6.64
CA GLU A 64 -25.52 3.59 -5.20
C GLU A 64 -25.36 4.84 -4.34
N THR A 65 -24.65 5.86 -4.82
CA THR A 65 -24.49 7.13 -4.14
C THR A 65 -25.57 8.15 -4.52
N GLY A 66 -26.54 7.76 -5.35
CA GLY A 66 -27.56 8.66 -5.90
C GLY A 66 -26.96 9.70 -6.84
N TRP A 67 -25.87 9.34 -7.53
CA TRP A 67 -25.11 10.20 -8.44
C TRP A 67 -24.51 11.43 -7.75
N LYS A 68 -24.24 11.31 -6.44
CA LYS A 68 -23.52 12.31 -5.69
C LYS A 68 -22.08 11.85 -5.50
N HIS A 69 -21.14 12.78 -5.48
CA HIS A 69 -19.75 12.49 -5.18
C HIS A 69 -19.61 12.06 -3.73
N GLN A 70 -18.97 10.93 -3.50
CA GLN A 70 -18.74 10.40 -2.15
C GLN A 70 -17.30 9.92 -2.00
N TRP A 71 -16.64 10.37 -0.93
CA TRP A 71 -15.31 9.90 -0.56
C TRP A 71 -15.43 8.58 0.18
N VAL A 72 -14.73 7.56 -0.29
CA VAL A 72 -14.81 6.21 0.28
C VAL A 72 -13.44 5.59 0.49
N ARG A 73 -13.38 4.56 1.31
CA ARG A 73 -12.20 3.73 1.54
C ARG A 73 -10.96 4.54 1.91
N ASN A 74 -11.13 5.54 2.80
CA ASN A 74 -10.02 6.37 3.24
C ASN A 74 -8.92 5.52 3.89
N GLY A 75 -7.67 5.76 3.50
CA GLY A 75 -6.52 5.00 3.99
C GLY A 75 -6.21 3.72 3.20
N GLU A 76 -6.99 3.38 2.17
CA GLU A 76 -6.82 2.15 1.40
C GLU A 76 -6.17 2.35 0.03
N PHE A 77 -6.00 3.61 -0.40
CA PHE A 77 -5.41 3.93 -1.70
C PHE A 77 -4.11 4.70 -1.55
N LEU A 78 -3.19 4.41 -2.45
CA LEU A 78 -1.90 5.08 -2.53
C LEU A 78 -1.80 5.79 -3.88
N THR A 79 -1.63 7.11 -3.85
CA THR A 79 -1.50 7.92 -5.06
C THR A 79 -0.03 8.10 -5.40
N CYS A 80 0.37 7.66 -6.59
CA CYS A 80 1.73 7.84 -7.08
C CYS A 80 2.04 9.35 -7.22
N PRO A 81 3.15 9.84 -6.65
CA PRO A 81 3.44 11.28 -6.67
C PRO A 81 3.77 11.83 -8.06
N TRP A 82 4.14 10.96 -9.01
CA TRP A 82 4.54 11.44 -10.34
C TRP A 82 3.37 11.75 -11.25
N HIS A 83 2.32 10.90 -11.26
CA HIS A 83 1.22 11.08 -12.22
C HIS A 83 -0.17 10.97 -11.58
N GLY A 84 -0.24 10.87 -10.27
CA GLY A 84 -1.52 10.81 -9.57
C GLY A 84 -2.29 9.51 -9.75
N ILE A 85 -1.64 8.45 -10.22
CA ILE A 85 -2.29 7.15 -10.39
C ILE A 85 -2.60 6.56 -9.02
N GLU A 86 -3.87 6.19 -8.80
CA GLU A 86 -4.32 5.61 -7.55
C GLU A 86 -4.21 4.08 -7.58
N PHE A 87 -3.53 3.53 -6.58
CA PHE A 87 -3.42 2.08 -6.40
C PHE A 87 -4.16 1.65 -5.14
N ASP A 88 -4.89 0.55 -5.24
CA ASP A 88 -5.50 -0.08 -4.08
C ASP A 88 -4.41 -0.84 -3.32
N ILE A 89 -4.10 -0.39 -2.11
CA ILE A 89 -3.05 -1.02 -1.28
C ILE A 89 -3.40 -2.47 -0.98
N THR A 90 -4.67 -2.78 -0.81
CA THR A 90 -5.11 -4.13 -0.43
C THR A 90 -5.01 -5.15 -1.55
N THR A 91 -4.95 -4.71 -2.80
CA THR A 91 -4.86 -5.62 -3.96
C THR A 91 -3.63 -5.37 -4.84
N GLY A 92 -3.04 -4.19 -4.75
CA GLY A 92 -1.94 -3.76 -5.61
C GLY A 92 -2.38 -3.28 -6.99
N ARG A 93 -3.67 -3.17 -7.26
CA ARG A 93 -4.20 -2.80 -8.58
C ARG A 93 -4.50 -1.32 -8.68
N ALA A 94 -4.21 -0.74 -9.86
CA ALA A 94 -4.62 0.63 -10.15
C ALA A 94 -6.11 0.70 -10.39
N LEU A 95 -6.77 1.76 -9.89
CA LEU A 95 -8.20 1.94 -10.04
C LEU A 95 -8.62 2.16 -11.50
N ALA A 96 -7.91 3.04 -12.21
CA ALA A 96 -8.26 3.41 -13.57
C ALA A 96 -7.92 2.33 -14.59
N ASN A 97 -6.95 1.45 -14.28
CA ASN A 97 -6.51 0.39 -15.17
C ASN A 97 -6.15 -0.86 -14.37
N PRO A 98 -7.08 -1.81 -14.19
CA PRO A 98 -6.84 -3.02 -13.39
C PRO A 98 -5.71 -3.91 -13.91
N LYS A 99 -5.26 -3.72 -15.15
CA LYS A 99 -4.11 -4.44 -15.69
C LYS A 99 -2.78 -3.89 -15.16
N LEU A 100 -2.78 -2.64 -14.73
CA LEU A 100 -1.63 -2.01 -14.10
C LEU A 100 -1.66 -2.32 -12.62
N ARG A 101 -0.67 -3.05 -12.13
CA ARG A 101 -0.63 -3.46 -10.73
C ARG A 101 0.80 -3.56 -10.22
N VAL A 102 0.94 -3.40 -8.90
CA VAL A 102 2.20 -3.62 -8.20
C VAL A 102 2.16 -4.95 -7.48
N ARG A 103 3.33 -5.54 -7.29
CA ARG A 103 3.49 -6.76 -6.52
C ARG A 103 3.20 -6.48 -5.05
N GLN A 104 2.57 -7.43 -4.38
CA GLN A 104 2.45 -7.41 -2.92
C GLN A 104 3.39 -8.45 -2.34
N TYR A 105 4.20 -8.06 -1.36
CA TYR A 105 5.05 -8.99 -0.64
C TYR A 105 4.28 -9.56 0.54
N PRO A 106 4.38 -10.88 0.81
CA PRO A 106 3.76 -11.46 1.99
C PRO A 106 4.32 -10.84 3.28
N VAL A 107 3.41 -10.45 4.18
CA VAL A 107 3.77 -9.87 5.48
C VAL A 107 3.13 -10.72 6.57
N THR A 108 3.91 -11.08 7.59
CA THR A 108 3.42 -11.80 8.75
C THR A 108 3.85 -11.11 10.03
N VAL A 109 3.05 -11.27 11.08
CA VAL A 109 3.40 -10.83 12.44
C VAL A 109 3.40 -12.07 13.30
N ASP A 110 4.54 -12.38 13.93
CA ASP A 110 4.66 -13.57 14.76
C ASP A 110 4.10 -13.37 16.18
N ALA A 111 4.16 -14.43 16.99
CA ALA A 111 3.62 -14.41 18.35
C ALA A 111 4.33 -13.41 19.27
N GLU A 112 5.56 -13.00 18.91
CA GLU A 112 6.34 -12.02 19.67
C GLU A 112 6.12 -10.59 19.19
N GLY A 113 5.28 -10.41 18.17
CA GLY A 113 5.00 -9.12 17.56
C GLY A 113 6.04 -8.66 16.56
N LEU A 114 6.90 -9.54 16.08
CA LEU A 114 7.88 -9.21 15.04
C LEU A 114 7.21 -9.22 13.67
N VAL A 115 7.43 -8.16 12.91
CA VAL A 115 6.91 -8.04 11.55
C VAL A 115 7.96 -8.57 10.58
N LYS A 116 7.55 -9.52 9.75
CA LYS A 116 8.42 -10.17 8.78
C LYS A 116 7.84 -10.06 7.39
N ILE A 117 8.70 -9.83 6.41
CA ILE A 117 8.30 -9.86 4.99
C ILE A 117 9.06 -10.96 4.28
N THR A 118 8.42 -11.53 3.25
CA THR A 118 9.03 -12.53 2.39
C THR A 118 9.38 -11.91 1.04
N LEU A 119 10.64 -11.98 0.70
CA LEU A 119 11.13 -11.49 -0.61
C LEU A 119 11.31 -12.62 -1.60
#